data_542832f9b5358c3e7fc2b94e14466980
#
_entry.id   542832f9b5358c3e7fc2b94e14466980
#
_cell.length_a   1.000
_cell.length_b   1.000
_cell.length_c   1.000
_cell.angle_alpha   90.00
_cell.angle_beta   90.00
_cell.angle_gamma   90.00
#
_symmetry.space_group_name_H-M   'P 1'
#
loop_
_entity.id
_entity.type
_entity.pdbx_description
1 polymer ?
#
loop_
_entity_poly.entity_id
_entity_poly.type
_entity_poly.pdbx_seq_one_letter_code
_entity_poly.pdbx_strand_id
1 'polypeptide(L)'
;MRTQTHPLDESLASSDVSWSLKRAAELNKKELDIVMFNRFAVFTTMLCAAVLSSTPNLKAQQSEVKNIVLVHGAWADGSGWRGVYDNLVKDGFNVTIVQEPETSFQDDVTAVKRILALQDGPSILVAHSYGGAVITEAGTDPSVAGLVYIAAHMPDAGENEADDGKRFPSDLSKSTAIKKTADGFTYLDPAQFHEYFAADLPFELSAFMARSQVFNAAVNFKAVITTPAWREKPSWMVVAGADRTINPDLERFYASELIAT
;
A
#
# COMPACT_ATOMS: atom_id res chain seq x y z
N MET A 1 -43.60 24.48 30.44
CA MET A 1 -42.21 24.45 29.91
C MET A 1 -42.24 23.65 28.62
N ARG A 2 -42.14 24.33 27.46
CA ARG A 2 -42.05 23.68 26.13
C ARG A 2 -40.58 23.63 25.76
N THR A 3 -40.02 22.45 25.62
CA THR A 3 -38.70 22.22 25.05
C THR A 3 -38.83 22.29 23.53
N GLN A 4 -38.17 23.29 22.93
CA GLN A 4 -37.94 23.35 21.48
C GLN A 4 -36.74 22.47 21.13
N THR A 5 -36.97 21.49 20.30
CA THR A 5 -35.90 20.74 19.62
C THR A 5 -35.62 21.43 18.30
N HIS A 6 -34.39 21.95 18.11
CA HIS A 6 -33.91 22.41 16.81
C HIS A 6 -33.48 21.20 15.97
N PRO A 7 -33.88 21.14 14.69
CA PRO A 7 -33.33 20.14 13.77
C PRO A 7 -31.88 20.51 13.41
N LEU A 8 -30.96 19.56 13.49
CA LEU A 8 -29.60 19.66 13.01
C LEU A 8 -29.61 19.75 11.48
N ASP A 9 -29.01 20.78 10.95
CA ASP A 9 -28.83 21.01 9.51
C ASP A 9 -27.78 20.07 8.95
N GLU A 10 -28.22 18.99 8.31
CA GLU A 10 -27.36 17.97 7.66
C GLU A 10 -26.69 18.47 6.36
N SER A 11 -27.01 19.70 5.90
CA SER A 11 -26.51 20.21 4.61
C SER A 11 -25.06 20.74 4.66
N LEU A 12 -24.52 21.03 5.85
CA LEU A 12 -23.18 21.61 6.01
C LEU A 12 -22.06 20.56 6.04
N ALA A 13 -22.35 19.30 6.38
CA ALA A 13 -21.33 18.26 6.52
C ALA A 13 -20.81 17.73 5.17
N SER A 14 -21.58 17.80 4.08
CA SER A 14 -21.19 17.23 2.78
C SER A 14 -20.36 18.19 1.91
N SER A 15 -20.46 19.50 2.09
CA SER A 15 -19.72 20.51 1.31
C SER A 15 -18.28 20.66 1.79
N ASP A 16 -18.04 20.53 3.09
CA ASP A 16 -16.70 20.74 3.68
C ASP A 16 -15.74 19.59 3.39
N VAL A 17 -16.24 18.37 3.36
CA VAL A 17 -15.42 17.18 3.01
C VAL A 17 -15.00 17.23 1.54
N SER A 18 -15.89 17.65 0.63
CA SER A 18 -15.57 17.79 -0.80
C SER A 18 -14.56 18.91 -1.06
N TRP A 19 -14.62 20.01 -0.30
CA TRP A 19 -13.71 21.13 -0.43
C TRP A 19 -12.31 20.80 0.14
N SER A 20 -12.25 20.10 1.26
CA SER A 20 -11.00 19.63 1.87
C SER A 20 -10.24 18.65 0.98
N LEU A 21 -10.96 17.72 0.32
CA LEU A 21 -10.36 16.76 -0.62
C LEU A 21 -9.82 17.45 -1.89
N LYS A 22 -10.50 18.46 -2.41
CA LYS A 22 -10.02 19.24 -3.56
C LYS A 22 -8.77 20.06 -3.20
N ARG A 23 -8.72 20.64 -2.01
CA ARG A 23 -7.57 21.43 -1.55
C ARG A 23 -6.37 20.56 -1.21
N ALA A 24 -6.57 19.34 -0.66
CA ALA A 24 -5.52 18.36 -0.47
C ALA A 24 -4.94 17.89 -1.83
N ALA A 25 -5.77 17.72 -2.85
CA ALA A 25 -5.33 17.37 -4.20
C ALA A 25 -4.54 18.50 -4.89
N GLU A 26 -4.84 19.77 -4.60
CA GLU A 26 -4.12 20.92 -5.16
C GLU A 26 -2.80 21.21 -4.43
N LEU A 27 -2.74 21.03 -3.11
CA LEU A 27 -1.51 21.22 -2.33
C LEU A 27 -0.49 20.09 -2.59
N ASN A 28 -0.95 18.89 -2.89
CA ASN A 28 -0.09 17.72 -3.11
C ASN A 28 0.56 17.67 -4.51
N LYS A 29 0.16 18.55 -5.43
CA LYS A 29 0.70 18.59 -6.79
C LYS A 29 2.16 19.07 -6.90
N LYS A 30 2.71 19.63 -5.82
CA LYS A 30 4.09 20.17 -5.77
C LYS A 30 5.10 19.28 -5.05
N GLU A 31 4.66 18.25 -4.31
CA GLU A 31 5.54 17.43 -3.47
C GLU A 31 5.46 15.91 -3.73
N LEU A 32 4.58 15.48 -4.63
CA LEU A 32 4.58 14.09 -5.11
C LEU A 32 5.45 13.99 -6.36
N ASP A 33 6.67 13.53 -6.21
CA ASP A 33 7.44 12.98 -7.31
C ASP A 33 6.85 11.62 -7.67
N ILE A 34 5.84 11.62 -8.57
CA ILE A 34 5.30 10.37 -9.11
C ILE A 34 6.31 9.86 -10.13
N VAL A 35 7.16 8.96 -9.70
CA VAL A 35 8.04 8.22 -10.59
C VAL A 35 7.29 6.96 -11.04
N MET A 36 6.53 7.07 -12.12
CA MET A 36 5.91 5.91 -12.78
C MET A 36 6.93 5.24 -13.68
N PHE A 37 7.49 4.12 -13.25
CA PHE A 37 8.37 3.29 -14.07
C PHE A 37 7.61 2.06 -14.58
N ASN A 38 7.50 1.94 -15.89
CA ASN A 38 6.85 0.83 -16.56
C ASN A 38 7.90 -0.04 -17.26
N ARG A 39 7.94 -1.33 -16.93
CA ARG A 39 8.78 -2.33 -17.61
C ARG A 39 8.04 -2.87 -18.84
N PHE A 40 8.34 -2.33 -20.03
CA PHE A 40 8.10 -3.05 -21.28
C PHE A 40 9.42 -3.63 -21.78
N ALA A 41 9.57 -4.95 -21.69
CA ALA A 41 10.64 -5.65 -22.38
C ALA A 41 10.40 -5.59 -23.89
N VAL A 42 11.30 -4.92 -24.60
CA VAL A 42 11.35 -4.95 -26.08
C VAL A 42 11.99 -6.28 -26.48
N PHE A 43 11.17 -7.23 -26.95
CA PHE A 43 11.68 -8.41 -27.65
C PHE A 43 11.99 -8.05 -29.11
N THR A 44 13.27 -8.07 -29.44
CA THR A 44 13.79 -7.92 -30.80
C THR A 44 13.44 -9.16 -31.62
N THR A 45 12.73 -8.96 -32.71
CA THR A 45 12.33 -9.97 -33.70
C THR A 45 13.52 -10.51 -34.44
N MET A 46 13.71 -11.84 -34.42
CA MET A 46 14.51 -12.56 -35.42
C MET A 46 13.59 -13.35 -36.34
N LEU A 47 13.66 -12.98 -37.61
CA LEU A 47 12.86 -13.47 -38.75
C LEU A 47 13.33 -14.88 -39.12
N CYS A 48 12.42 -15.86 -39.10
CA CYS A 48 12.55 -17.09 -39.90
C CYS A 48 11.21 -17.43 -40.57
N ALA A 49 11.30 -17.71 -41.86
CA ALA A 49 10.20 -17.83 -42.80
C ALA A 49 9.42 -19.16 -42.72
N ALA A 50 8.12 -19.03 -42.89
CA ALA A 50 7.16 -19.87 -43.62
C ALA A 50 7.08 -21.38 -43.30
N VAL A 51 6.00 -21.77 -42.59
CA VAL A 51 5.11 -22.86 -42.97
C VAL A 51 3.67 -22.45 -42.67
N LEU A 52 2.83 -22.36 -43.70
CA LEU A 52 1.40 -22.14 -43.61
C LEU A 52 0.73 -23.37 -42.97
N SER A 53 0.42 -23.25 -41.71
CA SER A 53 -0.57 -24.08 -41.02
C SER A 53 -1.53 -23.11 -40.36
N SER A 54 -2.80 -23.15 -40.78
CA SER A 54 -3.90 -22.40 -40.19
C SER A 54 -4.18 -22.91 -38.77
N THR A 55 -3.35 -22.48 -37.82
CA THR A 55 -3.69 -22.58 -36.40
C THR A 55 -4.63 -21.42 -36.08
N PRO A 56 -5.78 -21.67 -35.43
CA PRO A 56 -6.57 -20.57 -34.90
C PRO A 56 -5.66 -19.76 -33.98
N ASN A 57 -5.55 -18.46 -34.27
CA ASN A 57 -4.82 -17.51 -33.48
C ASN A 57 -5.55 -17.36 -32.13
N LEU A 58 -5.27 -18.29 -31.20
CA LEU A 58 -5.59 -18.14 -29.80
C LEU A 58 -4.67 -17.00 -29.26
N LYS A 59 -5.00 -15.77 -29.63
CA LYS A 59 -4.66 -14.65 -28.77
C LYS A 59 -5.26 -15.05 -27.42
N ALA A 60 -4.43 -15.49 -26.49
CA ALA A 60 -4.82 -15.54 -25.09
C ALA A 60 -5.42 -14.16 -24.82
N GLN A 61 -6.72 -14.10 -24.66
CA GLN A 61 -7.42 -12.88 -24.27
C GLN A 61 -6.92 -12.62 -22.86
N GLN A 62 -5.92 -11.74 -22.77
CA GLN A 62 -5.39 -11.31 -21.49
C GLN A 62 -6.59 -10.68 -20.78
N SER A 63 -7.18 -11.39 -19.83
CA SER A 63 -8.36 -10.92 -19.12
C SER A 63 -7.99 -9.57 -18.51
N GLU A 64 -8.78 -8.56 -18.81
CA GLU A 64 -8.61 -7.23 -18.25
C GLU A 64 -8.59 -7.37 -16.72
N VAL A 65 -7.54 -6.83 -16.09
CA VAL A 65 -7.42 -6.89 -14.63
C VAL A 65 -8.43 -5.94 -14.02
N LYS A 66 -9.38 -6.46 -13.27
CA LYS A 66 -10.44 -5.68 -12.60
C LYS A 66 -10.39 -5.77 -11.08
N ASN A 67 -9.67 -6.75 -10.54
CA ASN A 67 -9.56 -6.94 -9.11
C ASN A 67 -8.37 -6.16 -8.56
N ILE A 68 -8.64 -5.36 -7.53
CA ILE A 68 -7.63 -4.63 -6.77
C ILE A 68 -7.74 -5.03 -5.31
N VAL A 69 -6.63 -5.45 -4.74
CA VAL A 69 -6.54 -5.85 -3.33
C VAL A 69 -5.66 -4.86 -2.61
N LEU A 70 -6.24 -4.12 -1.66
CA LEU A 70 -5.58 -3.08 -0.88
C LEU A 70 -5.07 -3.66 0.45
N VAL A 71 -3.80 -3.42 0.77
CA VAL A 71 -3.11 -3.96 1.95
C VAL A 71 -2.57 -2.79 2.76
N HIS A 72 -2.98 -2.67 4.03
CA HIS A 72 -2.58 -1.57 4.90
C HIS A 72 -1.17 -1.78 5.48
N GLY A 73 -0.64 -0.80 6.18
CA GLY A 73 0.64 -0.89 6.87
C GLY A 73 0.48 -1.12 8.36
N ALA A 74 1.59 -1.32 9.06
CA ALA A 74 1.64 -1.43 10.51
C ALA A 74 0.99 -0.21 11.19
N TRP A 75 0.38 -0.43 12.36
CA TRP A 75 -0.26 0.61 13.17
C TRP A 75 -1.47 1.28 12.52
N ALA A 76 -2.00 0.66 11.47
CA ALA A 76 -3.16 1.12 10.74
C ALA A 76 -4.21 -0.01 10.67
N ASP A 77 -5.29 0.24 9.97
CA ASP A 77 -6.28 -0.74 9.56
C ASP A 77 -6.77 -0.43 8.14
N GLY A 78 -7.62 -1.29 7.60
CA GLY A 78 -8.15 -1.12 6.25
C GLY A 78 -8.98 0.14 6.04
N SER A 79 -9.43 0.83 7.09
CA SER A 79 -10.25 2.05 6.96
C SER A 79 -9.46 3.22 6.34
N GLY A 80 -8.12 3.23 6.48
CA GLY A 80 -7.26 4.21 5.85
C GLY A 80 -7.35 4.22 4.32
N TRP A 81 -7.77 3.12 3.72
CA TRP A 81 -7.95 3.00 2.26
C TRP A 81 -9.26 3.59 1.73
N ARG A 82 -10.16 4.10 2.60
CA ARG A 82 -11.51 4.52 2.20
C ARG A 82 -11.52 5.46 0.99
N GLY A 83 -10.68 6.47 0.96
CA GLY A 83 -10.64 7.43 -0.15
C GLY A 83 -10.19 6.81 -1.48
N VAL A 84 -9.21 5.90 -1.43
CA VAL A 84 -8.74 5.14 -2.61
C VAL A 84 -9.80 4.17 -3.07
N TYR A 85 -10.41 3.43 -2.16
CA TYR A 85 -11.51 2.50 -2.42
C TYR A 85 -12.67 3.19 -3.16
N ASP A 86 -13.16 4.31 -2.65
CA ASP A 86 -14.30 5.02 -3.24
C ASP A 86 -14.02 5.48 -4.68
N ASN A 87 -12.78 5.90 -4.99
CA ASN A 87 -12.39 6.28 -6.35
C ASN A 87 -12.27 5.08 -7.27
N LEU A 88 -11.60 4.01 -6.86
CA LEU A 88 -11.41 2.81 -7.68
C LEU A 88 -12.75 2.11 -8.00
N VAL A 89 -13.65 2.02 -7.02
CA VAL A 89 -15.01 1.47 -7.25
C VAL A 89 -15.79 2.34 -8.22
N LYS A 90 -15.70 3.67 -8.12
CA LYS A 90 -16.32 4.59 -9.08
C LYS A 90 -15.78 4.40 -10.51
N ASP A 91 -14.50 4.03 -10.64
CA ASP A 91 -13.84 3.76 -11.91
C ASP A 91 -14.13 2.32 -12.43
N GLY A 92 -14.94 1.54 -11.70
CA GLY A 92 -15.45 0.23 -12.13
C GLY A 92 -14.56 -0.96 -11.74
N PHE A 93 -13.61 -0.78 -10.83
CA PHE A 93 -12.81 -1.87 -10.29
C PHE A 93 -13.56 -2.63 -9.19
N ASN A 94 -13.27 -3.93 -9.09
CA ASN A 94 -13.64 -4.76 -7.95
C ASN A 94 -12.54 -4.62 -6.88
N VAL A 95 -12.85 -3.95 -5.77
CA VAL A 95 -11.86 -3.59 -4.75
C VAL A 95 -12.13 -4.33 -3.45
N THR A 96 -11.13 -5.03 -2.95
CA THR A 96 -11.17 -5.71 -1.65
C THR A 96 -10.05 -5.17 -0.75
N ILE A 97 -10.33 -4.98 0.53
CA ILE A 97 -9.38 -4.49 1.52
C ILE A 97 -9.03 -5.65 2.44
N VAL A 98 -7.74 -5.92 2.59
CA VAL A 98 -7.23 -6.91 3.55
C VAL A 98 -7.25 -6.28 4.95
N GLN A 99 -7.61 -7.09 5.94
CA GLN A 99 -7.37 -6.79 7.35
C GLN A 99 -6.25 -7.71 7.83
N GLU A 100 -5.08 -7.14 8.03
CA GLU A 100 -3.91 -7.87 8.52
C GLU A 100 -4.02 -8.03 10.03
N PRO A 101 -3.85 -9.24 10.59
CA PRO A 101 -3.88 -9.44 12.04
C PRO A 101 -2.65 -8.87 12.75
N GLU A 102 -1.56 -8.65 12.04
CA GLU A 102 -0.27 -8.14 12.53
C GLU A 102 0.34 -8.94 13.71
N THR A 103 -0.13 -10.19 13.87
CA THR A 103 0.35 -11.13 14.90
C THR A 103 1.64 -11.84 14.51
N SER A 104 1.80 -12.12 13.21
CA SER A 104 3.05 -12.55 12.60
C SER A 104 3.06 -12.18 11.11
N PHE A 105 4.23 -11.96 10.54
CA PHE A 105 4.40 -11.71 9.11
C PHE A 105 3.73 -12.78 8.24
N GLN A 106 3.84 -14.06 8.65
CA GLN A 106 3.22 -15.18 7.93
C GLN A 106 1.69 -15.14 8.01
N ASP A 107 1.11 -14.68 9.12
CA ASP A 107 -0.35 -14.51 9.25
C ASP A 107 -0.84 -13.41 8.31
N ASP A 108 -0.08 -12.32 8.16
CA ASP A 108 -0.40 -11.20 7.27
C ASP A 108 -0.32 -11.63 5.80
N VAL A 109 0.75 -12.33 5.40
CA VAL A 109 0.86 -12.97 4.07
C VAL A 109 -0.32 -13.92 3.80
N THR A 110 -0.70 -14.70 4.81
CA THR A 110 -1.83 -15.64 4.72
C THR A 110 -3.17 -14.90 4.59
N ALA A 111 -3.34 -13.75 5.25
CA ALA A 111 -4.53 -12.91 5.11
C ALA A 111 -4.67 -12.38 3.67
N VAL A 112 -3.59 -11.91 3.06
CA VAL A 112 -3.58 -11.50 1.64
C VAL A 112 -3.95 -12.67 0.73
N LYS A 113 -3.30 -13.83 0.88
CA LYS A 113 -3.58 -15.03 0.06
C LYS A 113 -5.02 -15.51 0.20
N ARG A 114 -5.63 -15.38 1.39
CA ARG A 114 -7.04 -15.71 1.60
C ARG A 114 -7.97 -14.81 0.80
N ILE A 115 -7.66 -13.51 0.69
CA ILE A 115 -8.43 -12.58 -0.13
C ILE A 115 -8.21 -12.86 -1.62
N LEU A 116 -6.98 -13.16 -2.05
CA LEU A 116 -6.69 -13.53 -3.45
C LEU A 116 -7.48 -14.75 -3.89
N ALA A 117 -7.64 -15.75 -3.03
CA ALA A 117 -8.41 -16.96 -3.31
C ALA A 117 -9.92 -16.72 -3.52
N LEU A 118 -10.43 -15.54 -3.14
CA LEU A 118 -11.83 -15.16 -3.35
C LEU A 118 -12.06 -14.33 -4.62
N GLN A 119 -10.97 -13.95 -5.33
CA GLN A 119 -11.09 -13.15 -6.54
C GLN A 119 -11.46 -14.03 -7.74
N ASP A 120 -12.26 -13.49 -8.65
CA ASP A 120 -12.74 -14.18 -9.85
C ASP A 120 -11.80 -14.06 -11.08
N GLY A 121 -10.62 -13.49 -10.88
CA GLY A 121 -9.63 -13.27 -11.94
C GLY A 121 -8.32 -12.67 -11.42
N PRO A 122 -7.42 -12.24 -12.35
CA PRO A 122 -6.14 -11.67 -11.97
C PRO A 122 -6.32 -10.38 -11.16
N SER A 123 -5.45 -10.19 -10.16
CA SER A 123 -5.51 -9.10 -9.20
C SER A 123 -4.24 -8.24 -9.22
N ILE A 124 -4.39 -6.94 -8.99
CA ILE A 124 -3.28 -6.05 -8.59
C ILE A 124 -3.28 -5.96 -7.07
N LEU A 125 -2.14 -6.20 -6.45
CA LEU A 125 -1.91 -5.90 -5.04
C LEU A 125 -1.42 -4.46 -4.92
N VAL A 126 -2.04 -3.69 -4.03
CA VAL A 126 -1.65 -2.30 -3.72
C VAL A 126 -1.38 -2.22 -2.22
N ALA A 127 -0.19 -1.83 -1.82
CA ALA A 127 0.19 -1.80 -0.42
C ALA A 127 0.78 -0.47 0.02
N HIS A 128 0.57 -0.16 1.29
CA HIS A 128 1.16 0.97 2.00
C HIS A 128 2.12 0.46 3.08
N SER A 129 3.27 1.15 3.24
CA SER A 129 4.20 0.95 4.37
C SER A 129 4.64 -0.52 4.54
N TYR A 130 4.50 -1.10 5.74
CA TYR A 130 4.77 -2.51 6.07
C TYR A 130 4.05 -3.49 5.14
N GLY A 131 2.81 -3.19 4.73
CA GLY A 131 2.07 -4.00 3.77
C GLY A 131 2.83 -4.23 2.45
N GLY A 132 3.78 -3.36 2.11
CA GLY A 132 4.68 -3.54 0.97
C GLY A 132 5.57 -4.78 1.12
N ALA A 133 6.16 -5.01 2.29
CA ALA A 133 6.91 -6.24 2.56
C ALA A 133 5.98 -7.47 2.47
N VAL A 134 4.74 -7.35 2.95
CA VAL A 134 3.74 -8.43 2.88
C VAL A 134 3.38 -8.78 1.44
N ILE A 135 3.11 -7.78 0.57
CA ILE A 135 2.82 -8.06 -0.84
C ILE A 135 4.04 -8.51 -1.63
N THR A 136 5.25 -8.17 -1.19
CA THR A 136 6.50 -8.67 -1.78
C THR A 136 6.56 -10.20 -1.69
N GLU A 137 6.15 -10.78 -0.57
CA GLU A 137 6.09 -12.24 -0.39
C GLU A 137 4.79 -12.86 -0.94
N ALA A 138 3.64 -12.24 -0.67
CA ALA A 138 2.34 -12.76 -1.12
C ALA A 138 2.15 -12.68 -2.64
N GLY A 139 2.80 -11.74 -3.30
CA GLY A 139 2.69 -11.46 -4.74
C GLY A 139 3.24 -12.56 -5.64
N THR A 140 3.92 -13.56 -5.09
CA THR A 140 4.32 -14.78 -5.80
C THR A 140 3.13 -15.65 -6.22
N ASP A 141 1.94 -15.39 -5.67
CA ASP A 141 0.72 -16.09 -6.07
C ASP A 141 0.45 -15.90 -7.59
N PRO A 142 0.14 -16.98 -8.33
CA PRO A 142 -0.06 -16.92 -9.78
C PRO A 142 -1.25 -16.04 -10.19
N SER A 143 -2.22 -15.80 -9.32
CA SER A 143 -3.34 -14.89 -9.57
C SER A 143 -2.96 -13.40 -9.53
N VAL A 144 -1.77 -13.05 -9.03
CA VAL A 144 -1.28 -11.68 -8.98
C VAL A 144 -0.70 -11.26 -10.32
N ALA A 145 -1.28 -10.23 -10.93
CA ALA A 145 -0.87 -9.66 -12.20
C ALA A 145 0.16 -8.51 -12.06
N GLY A 146 0.24 -7.87 -10.89
CA GLY A 146 1.18 -6.79 -10.63
C GLY A 146 1.09 -6.26 -9.20
N LEU A 147 2.06 -5.41 -8.83
CA LEU A 147 2.26 -4.89 -7.48
C LEU A 147 2.39 -3.37 -7.52
N VAL A 148 1.72 -2.68 -6.61
CA VAL A 148 1.85 -1.23 -6.44
C VAL A 148 2.24 -0.93 -4.99
N TYR A 149 3.35 -0.27 -4.82
CA TYR A 149 3.91 0.14 -3.54
C TYR A 149 3.67 1.65 -3.34
N ILE A 150 2.99 2.04 -2.29
CA ILE A 150 2.68 3.45 -1.98
C ILE A 150 3.31 3.79 -0.65
N ALA A 151 4.34 4.65 -0.64
CA ALA A 151 5.10 4.96 0.58
C ALA A 151 5.38 3.67 1.38
N ALA A 152 6.05 2.70 0.75
CA ALA A 152 6.05 1.32 1.22
C ALA A 152 7.44 0.67 1.18
N HIS A 153 7.62 -0.32 2.05
CA HIS A 153 8.80 -1.18 2.05
C HIS A 153 8.74 -2.20 0.90
N MET A 154 9.86 -2.40 0.23
CA MET A 154 10.01 -3.36 -0.87
C MET A 154 11.36 -4.10 -0.76
N PRO A 155 11.58 -4.87 0.33
CA PRO A 155 12.85 -5.54 0.53
C PRO A 155 13.07 -6.66 -0.50
N ASP A 156 14.37 -6.92 -0.76
CA ASP A 156 14.81 -8.00 -1.64
C ASP A 156 14.98 -9.33 -0.89
N ALA A 157 15.31 -10.39 -1.63
CA ALA A 157 15.61 -11.70 -1.05
C ALA A 157 16.76 -11.60 -0.03
N GLY A 158 16.53 -12.09 1.17
CA GLY A 158 17.48 -12.01 2.28
C GLY A 158 17.44 -10.70 3.07
N GLU A 159 16.68 -9.71 2.63
CA GLU A 159 16.50 -8.42 3.33
C GLU A 159 15.27 -8.42 4.24
N ASN A 160 15.19 -7.42 5.11
CA ASN A 160 14.05 -7.15 5.98
C ASN A 160 13.93 -5.65 6.25
N GLU A 161 12.73 -5.23 6.59
CA GLU A 161 12.36 -3.85 6.83
C GLU A 161 13.20 -3.17 7.92
N ALA A 162 13.49 -3.90 9.02
CA ALA A 162 14.22 -3.33 10.16
C ALA A 162 15.67 -2.98 9.82
N ASP A 163 16.33 -3.76 8.97
CA ASP A 163 17.72 -3.50 8.57
C ASP A 163 17.78 -2.40 7.49
N ASP A 164 16.82 -2.35 6.57
CA ASP A 164 16.71 -1.26 5.60
C ASP A 164 16.42 0.08 6.31
N GLY A 165 15.52 0.08 7.30
CA GLY A 165 15.25 1.25 8.12
C GLY A 165 16.47 1.76 8.91
N LYS A 166 17.42 0.87 9.27
CA LYS A 166 18.70 1.29 9.88
C LYS A 166 19.65 1.95 8.87
N ARG A 167 19.63 1.50 7.62
CA ARG A 167 20.40 2.12 6.53
C ARG A 167 19.88 3.52 6.18
N PHE A 168 18.57 3.72 6.28
CA PHE A 168 17.89 4.97 5.98
C PHE A 168 17.00 5.40 7.16
N PRO A 169 17.57 5.95 8.24
CA PRO A 169 16.79 6.27 9.43
C PRO A 169 15.81 7.42 9.16
N SER A 170 14.52 7.20 9.47
CA SER A 170 13.43 8.16 9.34
C SER A 170 13.31 9.09 10.55
N ASP A 171 12.47 10.11 10.46
CA ASP A 171 12.15 10.98 11.59
C ASP A 171 11.45 10.19 12.70
N LEU A 172 10.50 9.31 12.34
CA LEU A 172 9.84 8.42 13.31
C LEU A 172 10.84 7.53 14.05
N SER A 173 11.81 6.94 13.33
CA SER A 173 12.81 6.04 13.93
C SER A 173 13.73 6.75 14.94
N LYS A 174 13.91 8.07 14.81
CA LYS A 174 14.69 8.93 15.71
C LYS A 174 13.86 9.49 16.87
N SER A 175 12.55 9.29 16.83
CA SER A 175 11.60 9.81 17.83
C SER A 175 11.39 8.81 18.99
N THR A 176 10.51 9.21 19.91
CA THR A 176 10.01 8.33 20.98
C THR A 176 8.58 7.85 20.73
N ALA A 177 8.06 8.04 19.52
CA ALA A 177 6.67 7.77 19.20
C ALA A 177 6.34 6.27 19.15
N ILE A 178 7.30 5.41 18.77
CA ILE A 178 7.09 3.96 18.77
C ILE A 178 7.12 3.45 20.20
N LYS A 179 6.01 2.88 20.66
CA LYS A 179 5.84 2.25 21.98
C LYS A 179 5.80 0.74 21.86
N LYS A 180 6.09 0.04 22.96
CA LYS A 180 6.02 -1.42 23.04
C LYS A 180 5.13 -1.85 24.18
N THR A 181 4.37 -2.90 23.94
CA THR A 181 3.63 -3.62 24.99
C THR A 181 4.52 -4.66 25.65
N ALA A 182 4.11 -5.15 26.82
CA ALA A 182 4.87 -6.15 27.58
C ALA A 182 4.95 -7.51 26.84
N ASP A 183 3.99 -7.82 25.99
CA ASP A 183 3.90 -9.05 25.19
C ASP A 183 4.53 -8.92 23.78
N GLY A 184 5.24 -7.79 23.51
CA GLY A 184 6.11 -7.67 22.35
C GLY A 184 5.49 -7.01 21.12
N PHE A 185 4.30 -6.42 21.22
CA PHE A 185 3.72 -5.62 20.15
C PHE A 185 4.21 -4.17 20.20
N THR A 186 4.10 -3.50 19.05
CA THR A 186 4.39 -2.08 18.90
C THR A 186 3.14 -1.30 18.49
N TYR A 187 3.10 -0.03 18.87
CA TYR A 187 2.09 0.93 18.45
C TYR A 187 2.70 2.33 18.45
N LEU A 188 2.08 3.28 17.77
CA LEU A 188 2.45 4.68 17.82
C LEU A 188 1.74 5.37 18.98
N ASP A 189 2.49 6.17 19.75
CA ASP A 189 1.93 7.06 20.76
C ASP A 189 0.85 7.95 20.14
N PRO A 190 -0.42 7.87 20.61
CA PRO A 190 -1.49 8.68 20.06
C PRO A 190 -1.23 10.19 20.10
N ALA A 191 -0.40 10.66 21.03
CA ALA A 191 -0.03 12.08 21.11
C ALA A 191 0.93 12.53 19.99
N GLN A 192 1.65 11.60 19.39
CA GLN A 192 2.64 11.84 18.35
C GLN A 192 2.20 11.28 16.97
N PHE A 193 1.08 10.55 16.91
CA PHE A 193 0.58 9.89 15.70
C PHE A 193 0.34 10.89 14.57
N HIS A 194 -0.31 12.03 14.84
CA HIS A 194 -0.56 13.05 13.82
C HIS A 194 0.75 13.56 13.21
N GLU A 195 1.74 13.84 14.03
CA GLU A 195 3.02 14.41 13.56
C GLU A 195 3.79 13.47 12.62
N TYR A 196 3.87 12.18 12.96
CA TYR A 196 4.75 11.25 12.25
C TYR A 196 4.04 10.40 11.22
N PHE A 197 2.74 10.12 11.39
CA PHE A 197 2.02 9.16 10.55
C PHE A 197 0.94 9.79 9.68
N ALA A 198 0.33 10.90 10.10
CA ALA A 198 -0.83 11.47 9.43
C ALA A 198 -0.83 13.01 9.48
N ALA A 199 0.34 13.63 9.24
CA ALA A 199 0.55 15.06 9.41
C ALA A 199 -0.25 15.93 8.43
N ASP A 200 -0.64 15.39 7.30
CA ASP A 200 -1.40 16.03 6.23
C ASP A 200 -2.92 15.84 6.37
N LEU A 201 -3.37 15.01 7.32
CA LEU A 201 -4.79 14.78 7.58
C LEU A 201 -5.35 15.77 8.63
N PRO A 202 -6.68 16.02 8.62
CA PRO A 202 -7.31 16.74 9.71
C PRO A 202 -7.06 16.07 11.05
N PHE A 203 -6.80 16.89 12.09
CA PHE A 203 -6.41 16.38 13.41
C PHE A 203 -7.43 15.40 13.99
N GLU A 204 -8.72 15.66 13.84
CA GLU A 204 -9.80 14.79 14.34
C GLU A 204 -9.75 13.40 13.69
N LEU A 205 -9.44 13.34 12.38
CA LEU A 205 -9.30 12.08 11.66
C LEU A 205 -8.06 11.32 12.13
N SER A 206 -6.92 12.00 12.25
CA SER A 206 -5.70 11.37 12.74
C SER A 206 -5.81 10.94 14.20
N ALA A 207 -6.55 11.68 15.04
CA ALA A 207 -6.83 11.29 16.41
C ALA A 207 -7.69 10.02 16.51
N PHE A 208 -8.66 9.85 15.60
CA PHE A 208 -9.40 8.60 15.48
C PHE A 208 -8.50 7.44 15.03
N MET A 209 -7.71 7.64 13.95
CA MET A 209 -6.77 6.63 13.44
C MET A 209 -5.78 6.20 14.52
N ALA A 210 -5.27 7.13 15.32
CA ALA A 210 -4.38 6.84 16.45
C ALA A 210 -5.01 5.91 17.53
N ARG A 211 -6.32 5.81 17.57
CA ARG A 211 -7.06 4.97 18.53
C ARG A 211 -7.58 3.67 17.92
N SER A 212 -7.61 3.59 16.59
CA SER A 212 -8.01 2.39 15.85
C SER A 212 -6.82 1.57 15.31
N GLN A 213 -5.58 1.91 15.70
CA GLN A 213 -4.38 1.17 15.30
C GLN A 213 -4.51 -0.32 15.58
N VAL A 214 -4.15 -1.16 14.63
CA VAL A 214 -3.77 -2.56 14.89
C VAL A 214 -2.35 -2.57 15.43
N PHE A 215 -2.11 -3.29 16.51
CA PHE A 215 -0.77 -3.38 17.12
C PHE A 215 0.05 -4.41 16.36
N ASN A 216 1.22 -4.02 15.89
CA ASN A 216 2.10 -4.89 15.12
C ASN A 216 3.11 -5.61 16.02
N ALA A 217 3.21 -6.93 15.91
CA ALA A 217 4.24 -7.69 16.58
C ALA A 217 5.63 -7.21 16.14
N ALA A 218 6.48 -6.79 17.08
CA ALA A 218 7.77 -6.17 16.77
C ALA A 218 8.71 -7.06 15.94
N VAL A 219 8.48 -8.38 15.94
CA VAL A 219 9.25 -9.36 15.16
C VAL A 219 8.93 -9.29 13.67
N ASN A 220 7.75 -8.77 13.28
CA ASN A 220 7.33 -8.70 11.88
C ASN A 220 8.27 -7.85 11.04
N PHE A 221 8.77 -6.74 11.57
CA PHE A 221 9.75 -5.88 10.89
C PHE A 221 11.10 -6.55 10.60
N LYS A 222 11.37 -7.71 11.21
CA LYS A 222 12.58 -8.51 11.01
C LYS A 222 12.32 -9.76 10.14
N ALA A 223 11.12 -9.93 9.64
CA ALA A 223 10.80 -11.02 8.74
C ALA A 223 11.62 -10.87 7.45
N VAL A 224 12.39 -11.89 7.14
CA VAL A 224 13.25 -11.90 5.95
C VAL A 224 12.43 -12.31 4.75
N ILE A 225 12.50 -11.54 3.66
CA ILE A 225 11.88 -11.89 2.40
C ILE A 225 12.59 -13.07 1.77
N THR A 226 11.83 -14.05 1.31
CA THR A 226 12.38 -15.26 0.68
C THR A 226 12.29 -15.20 -0.84
N THR A 227 11.17 -14.73 -1.38
CA THR A 227 10.91 -14.69 -2.81
C THR A 227 10.24 -13.38 -3.20
N PRO A 228 11.01 -12.36 -3.55
CA PRO A 228 10.48 -11.04 -3.85
C PRO A 228 9.73 -11.03 -5.19
N ALA A 229 8.41 -10.97 -5.14
CA ALA A 229 7.54 -11.03 -6.31
C ALA A 229 7.80 -9.88 -7.31
N TRP A 230 8.28 -8.72 -6.85
CA TRP A 230 8.59 -7.57 -7.70
C TRP A 230 9.73 -7.84 -8.69
N ARG A 231 10.54 -8.88 -8.49
CA ARG A 231 11.56 -9.28 -9.46
C ARG A 231 10.96 -9.96 -10.69
N GLU A 232 9.79 -10.55 -10.58
CA GLU A 232 9.13 -11.34 -11.63
C GLU A 232 7.84 -10.69 -12.13
N LYS A 233 7.21 -9.81 -11.34
CA LYS A 233 5.93 -9.20 -11.64
C LYS A 233 6.09 -7.73 -12.02
N PRO A 234 5.27 -7.20 -12.94
CA PRO A 234 5.17 -5.75 -13.14
C PRO A 234 4.91 -5.05 -11.81
N SER A 235 5.75 -4.07 -11.49
CA SER A 235 5.70 -3.40 -10.20
C SER A 235 5.90 -1.89 -10.35
N TRP A 236 5.21 -1.12 -9.52
CA TRP A 236 5.25 0.34 -9.50
C TRP A 236 5.40 0.84 -8.07
N MET A 237 6.08 1.95 -7.93
CA MET A 237 6.25 2.62 -6.63
C MET A 237 5.84 4.09 -6.71
N VAL A 238 5.12 4.53 -5.68
CA VAL A 238 4.81 5.94 -5.40
C VAL A 238 5.61 6.35 -4.18
N VAL A 239 6.54 7.28 -4.38
CA VAL A 239 7.41 7.83 -3.32
C VAL A 239 6.73 9.01 -2.65
N ALA A 240 6.62 8.99 -1.33
CA ALA A 240 6.13 10.10 -0.54
C ALA A 240 7.30 11.02 -0.14
N GLY A 241 7.51 12.11 -0.89
CA GLY A 241 8.69 12.97 -0.76
C GLY A 241 8.87 13.67 0.60
N ALA A 242 7.81 13.75 1.43
CA ALA A 242 7.82 14.33 2.77
C ALA A 242 7.46 13.34 3.88
N ASP A 243 7.59 12.03 3.63
CA ASP A 243 7.30 10.98 4.60
C ASP A 243 8.22 11.08 5.82
N ARG A 244 7.64 10.97 7.01
CA ARG A 244 8.35 10.98 8.30
C ARG A 244 8.43 9.60 8.94
N THR A 245 7.60 8.67 8.46
CA THR A 245 7.53 7.27 8.94
C THR A 245 8.57 6.42 8.25
N ILE A 246 8.64 6.48 6.92
CA ILE A 246 9.69 5.89 6.09
C ILE A 246 10.57 7.03 5.57
N ASN A 247 11.88 6.83 5.55
CA ASN A 247 12.74 7.83 4.94
C ASN A 247 12.51 7.86 3.42
N PRO A 248 12.18 9.00 2.81
CA PRO A 248 11.99 9.10 1.36
C PRO A 248 13.17 8.60 0.51
N ASP A 249 14.39 8.64 1.05
CA ASP A 249 15.56 8.09 0.35
C ASP A 249 15.56 6.56 0.32
N LEU A 250 14.96 5.89 1.30
CA LEU A 250 14.72 4.45 1.24
C LEU A 250 13.70 4.11 0.15
N GLU A 251 12.60 4.86 0.07
CA GLU A 251 11.60 4.66 -1.00
C GLU A 251 12.22 4.89 -2.39
N ARG A 252 13.06 5.92 -2.56
CA ARG A 252 13.80 6.17 -3.80
C ARG A 252 14.80 5.05 -4.11
N PHE A 253 15.45 4.50 -3.09
CA PHE A 253 16.34 3.34 -3.24
C PHE A 253 15.54 2.15 -3.81
N TYR A 254 14.41 1.79 -3.22
CA TYR A 254 13.54 0.72 -3.72
C TYR A 254 13.02 1.02 -5.14
N ALA A 255 12.61 2.27 -5.43
CA ALA A 255 12.19 2.64 -6.78
C ALA A 255 13.32 2.46 -7.80
N SER A 256 14.58 2.70 -7.42
CA SER A 256 15.74 2.48 -8.30
C SER A 256 16.00 1.00 -8.60
N GLU A 257 15.69 0.10 -7.66
CA GLU A 257 15.79 -1.35 -7.86
C GLU A 257 14.80 -1.85 -8.93
N LEU A 258 13.60 -1.25 -9.02
CA LEU A 258 12.62 -1.57 -10.08
C LEU A 258 13.11 -1.20 -11.48
N ILE A 259 14.06 -0.26 -11.60
CA ILE A 259 14.63 0.15 -12.89
C ILE A 259 15.80 -0.76 -13.29
N ALA A 260 16.56 -1.24 -12.31
CA ALA A 260 17.80 -2.00 -12.53
C ALA A 260 17.53 -3.48 -12.92
N THR A 261 16.35 -3.96 -12.65
CA THR A 261 15.91 -5.33 -12.99
C THR A 261 15.16 -5.38 -14.30
#